data_f8dffbef1ca99ba9c06c843c2b695dc6
#
_entry.id   f8dffbef1ca99ba9c06c843c2b695dc6
#
_cell.length_a   1.000
_cell.length_b   1.000
_cell.length_c   1.000
_cell.angle_alpha   90.00
_cell.angle_beta   90.00
_cell.angle_gamma   90.00
#
_symmetry.space_group_name_H-M   'P 1'
#
loop_
_entity.id
_entity.type
_entity.pdbx_description
1 polymer ?
#
loop_
_entity_poly.entity_id
_entity_poly.type
_entity_poly.pdbx_seq_one_letter_code
_entity_poly.pdbx_strand_id
1 'polypeptide(L)'
;MLEYDKSLKVFADPDFQFTLRNAQISAASSDKEEDYDVLSELLVHRAEHGNQRERKLGISKAIEIVDKVSEDALRGLACFHIVAQINTDAPKLENGLALLDSLYGKILMDKNLPTGTEWLEHLDLLSAIRLGINGINSFKKINEFMPEKLSQYFECGIKKDSDDIQKLKNEFSSNGLPVNCFIQHPLNADNFILDIPRMVNDACITLNQGNSLISIPLNEQQKDILQKAIDSFKTIDLKSEVMNKKFMEYWNNYKYLQKIQVWWDSLPCHFSITQVGVALANAYAHTLDNRIPCIY
;
A
#
# COMPACT_ATOMS: atom_id res chain seq x y z
N MET A 1 -12.99 10.82 28.74
CA MET A 1 -12.61 12.12 29.34
C MET A 1 -11.30 12.66 28.74
N LEU A 2 -10.20 11.89 28.63
CA LEU A 2 -8.94 12.34 28.02
C LEU A 2 -9.02 12.67 26.51
N GLU A 3 -9.86 11.98 25.75
CA GLU A 3 -10.08 12.27 24.31
C GLU A 3 -10.88 13.57 24.10
N TYR A 4 -11.87 13.81 24.93
CA TYR A 4 -12.68 15.03 24.88
C TYR A 4 -11.85 16.29 25.18
N ASP A 5 -10.93 16.22 26.14
CA ASP A 5 -10.00 17.31 26.48
C ASP A 5 -8.98 17.60 25.36
N LYS A 6 -8.53 16.55 24.61
CA LYS A 6 -7.66 16.75 23.45
C LYS A 6 -8.40 17.45 22.30
N SER A 7 -9.62 17.04 22.01
CA SER A 7 -10.46 17.65 20.96
C SER A 7 -10.71 19.13 21.23
N LEU A 8 -11.05 19.49 22.46
CA LEU A 8 -11.27 20.90 22.84
C LEU A 8 -10.01 21.76 22.66
N LYS A 9 -8.82 21.23 22.93
CA LYS A 9 -7.55 21.94 22.74
C LYS A 9 -7.27 22.24 21.29
N VAL A 10 -7.63 21.34 20.36
CA VAL A 10 -7.46 21.55 18.92
C VAL A 10 -8.35 22.73 18.46
N PHE A 11 -9.59 22.79 18.92
CA PHE A 11 -10.50 23.90 18.61
C PHE A 11 -10.08 25.24 19.22
N ALA A 12 -9.24 25.23 20.25
CA ALA A 12 -8.66 26.46 20.83
C ALA A 12 -7.46 26.98 20.04
N ASP A 13 -6.87 26.20 19.12
CA ASP A 13 -5.76 26.61 18.27
C ASP A 13 -6.25 27.59 17.18
N PRO A 14 -5.78 28.85 17.14
CA PRO A 14 -6.19 29.83 16.13
C PRO A 14 -5.93 29.40 14.69
N ASP A 15 -4.87 28.65 14.46
CA ASP A 15 -4.50 28.14 13.14
C ASP A 15 -5.45 27.02 12.69
N PHE A 16 -5.93 26.18 13.62
CA PHE A 16 -6.98 25.22 13.34
C PHE A 16 -8.32 25.90 13.04
N GLN A 17 -8.67 26.94 13.79
CA GLN A 17 -9.88 27.71 13.54
C GLN A 17 -9.86 28.39 12.15
N PHE A 18 -8.70 28.89 11.73
CA PHE A 18 -8.54 29.43 10.37
C PHE A 18 -8.75 28.34 9.31
N THR A 19 -8.15 27.17 9.51
CA THR A 19 -8.31 26.00 8.63
C THR A 19 -9.78 25.55 8.57
N LEU A 20 -10.48 25.49 9.71
CA LEU A 20 -11.90 25.16 9.80
C LEU A 20 -12.76 26.15 9.02
N ARG A 21 -12.46 27.46 9.13
CA ARG A 21 -13.15 28.49 8.36
C ARG A 21 -12.95 28.29 6.85
N ASN A 22 -11.74 27.97 6.40
CA ASN A 22 -11.47 27.69 4.99
C ASN A 22 -12.25 26.44 4.51
N ALA A 23 -12.35 25.40 5.34
CA ALA A 23 -13.16 24.24 5.04
C ALA A 23 -14.65 24.57 4.89
N GLN A 24 -15.19 25.44 5.76
CA GLN A 24 -16.57 25.94 5.65
C GLN A 24 -16.81 26.75 4.36
N ILE A 25 -15.83 27.56 3.94
CA ILE A 25 -15.90 28.32 2.68
C ILE A 25 -15.88 27.36 1.50
N SER A 26 -14.96 26.38 1.48
CA SER A 26 -14.87 25.37 0.42
C SER A 26 -16.17 24.54 0.34
N ALA A 27 -16.70 24.11 1.49
CA ALA A 27 -17.99 23.42 1.55
C ALA A 27 -19.14 24.26 1.00
N ALA A 28 -19.18 25.57 1.32
CA ALA A 28 -20.22 26.47 0.82
C ALA A 28 -20.08 26.76 -0.70
N SER A 29 -18.91 26.54 -1.26
CA SER A 29 -18.60 26.73 -2.70
C SER A 29 -18.82 25.45 -3.52
N SER A 30 -18.88 24.28 -2.86
CA SER A 30 -19.11 23.01 -3.52
C SER A 30 -20.60 22.67 -3.64
N ASP A 31 -20.97 22.06 -4.75
CA ASP A 31 -22.30 21.49 -5.03
C ASP A 31 -22.31 19.94 -4.93
N LYS A 32 -21.20 19.32 -4.46
CA LYS A 32 -21.02 17.87 -4.39
C LYS A 32 -20.96 17.38 -2.94
N GLU A 33 -21.74 16.35 -2.63
CA GLU A 33 -21.74 15.74 -1.30
C GLU A 33 -20.40 15.08 -0.96
N GLU A 34 -19.72 14.48 -1.95
CA GLU A 34 -18.42 13.82 -1.78
C GLU A 34 -17.33 14.79 -1.27
N ASP A 35 -17.41 16.07 -1.63
CA ASP A 35 -16.45 17.08 -1.17
C ASP A 35 -16.58 17.32 0.35
N TYR A 36 -17.78 17.19 0.93
CA TYR A 36 -17.98 17.33 2.38
C TYR A 36 -17.30 16.20 3.15
N ASP A 37 -17.34 14.98 2.63
CA ASP A 37 -16.69 13.84 3.23
C ASP A 37 -15.16 14.02 3.18
N VAL A 38 -14.61 14.44 2.04
CA VAL A 38 -13.18 14.74 1.90
C VAL A 38 -12.73 15.87 2.83
N LEU A 39 -13.51 16.95 2.94
CA LEU A 39 -13.22 18.05 3.87
C LEU A 39 -13.24 17.60 5.32
N SER A 40 -14.18 16.74 5.69
CA SER A 40 -14.27 16.15 7.02
C SER A 40 -13.03 15.34 7.37
N GLU A 41 -12.59 14.45 6.46
CA GLU A 41 -11.37 13.67 6.62
C GLU A 41 -10.13 14.54 6.74
N LEU A 42 -10.00 15.56 5.89
CA LEU A 42 -8.89 16.52 5.98
C LEU A 42 -8.84 17.27 7.30
N LEU A 43 -9.98 17.63 7.87
CA LEU A 43 -10.06 18.29 9.19
C LEU A 43 -9.66 17.33 10.32
N VAL A 44 -10.08 16.06 10.26
CA VAL A 44 -9.65 15.03 11.22
C VAL A 44 -8.14 14.86 11.16
N HIS A 45 -7.59 14.67 9.97
CA HIS A 45 -6.13 14.56 9.77
C HIS A 45 -5.36 15.80 10.26
N ARG A 46 -5.94 17.00 10.06
CA ARG A 46 -5.36 18.25 10.56
C ARG A 46 -5.32 18.30 12.08
N ALA A 47 -6.35 17.78 12.75
CA ALA A 47 -6.43 17.72 14.20
C ALA A 47 -5.43 16.72 14.79
N GLU A 48 -5.23 15.58 14.14
CA GLU A 48 -4.35 14.50 14.61
C GLU A 48 -2.86 14.79 14.39
N HIS A 49 -2.50 15.39 13.24
CA HIS A 49 -1.11 15.58 12.79
C HIS A 49 -0.61 17.02 12.93
N GLY A 50 -1.22 17.80 13.80
CA GLY A 50 -0.96 19.24 14.00
C GLY A 50 0.47 19.66 14.36
N ASN A 51 1.37 18.73 14.70
CA ASN A 51 2.72 19.04 15.15
C ASN A 51 3.78 19.13 14.04
N GLN A 52 3.46 18.70 12.81
CA GLN A 52 4.39 18.71 11.68
C GLN A 52 4.03 19.82 10.69
N ARG A 53 4.87 20.87 10.64
CA ARG A 53 4.60 22.09 9.87
C ARG A 53 4.32 21.83 8.39
N GLU A 54 5.07 20.93 7.76
CA GLU A 54 4.93 20.63 6.32
C GLU A 54 3.61 19.91 6.01
N ARG A 55 3.25 18.91 6.82
CA ARG A 55 1.97 18.18 6.70
C ARG A 55 0.79 19.11 6.94
N LYS A 56 0.92 19.95 7.98
CA LYS A 56 -0.06 20.96 8.33
C LYS A 56 -0.36 21.89 7.15
N LEU A 57 0.69 22.37 6.48
CA LEU A 57 0.56 23.22 5.32
C LEU A 57 -0.09 22.47 4.14
N GLY A 58 0.32 21.22 3.89
CA GLY A 58 -0.25 20.39 2.85
C GLY A 58 -1.75 20.19 3.03
N ILE A 59 -2.19 19.84 4.25
CA ILE A 59 -3.62 19.63 4.56
C ILE A 59 -4.40 20.95 4.42
N SER A 60 -3.88 22.05 4.95
CA SER A 60 -4.56 23.36 4.86
C SER A 60 -4.74 23.80 3.40
N LYS A 61 -3.73 23.57 2.56
CA LYS A 61 -3.82 23.82 1.12
C LYS A 61 -4.76 22.86 0.40
N ALA A 62 -4.79 21.60 0.80
CA ALA A 62 -5.74 20.62 0.26
C ALA A 62 -7.19 21.09 0.49
N ILE A 63 -7.51 21.55 1.72
CA ILE A 63 -8.82 22.10 2.07
C ILE A 63 -9.24 23.27 1.18
N GLU A 64 -8.29 24.16 0.82
CA GLU A 64 -8.57 25.33 -0.03
C GLU A 64 -8.91 24.98 -1.48
N ILE A 65 -8.65 23.75 -1.92
CA ILE A 65 -8.80 23.33 -3.31
C ILE A 65 -9.78 22.17 -3.52
N VAL A 66 -10.39 21.60 -2.47
CA VAL A 66 -11.32 20.47 -2.61
C VAL A 66 -12.44 20.79 -3.60
N ASP A 67 -13.07 21.97 -3.47
CA ASP A 67 -14.14 22.45 -4.35
C ASP A 67 -13.72 22.74 -5.79
N LYS A 68 -12.40 22.72 -6.07
CA LYS A 68 -11.82 23.05 -7.38
C LYS A 68 -11.32 21.80 -8.12
N VAL A 69 -11.05 20.70 -7.39
CA VAL A 69 -10.56 19.47 -8.02
C VAL A 69 -11.70 18.75 -8.71
N SER A 70 -11.49 18.35 -9.97
CA SER A 70 -12.46 17.50 -10.66
C SER A 70 -12.47 16.09 -10.07
N GLU A 71 -13.62 15.44 -10.02
CA GLU A 71 -13.80 14.09 -9.47
C GLU A 71 -12.87 13.07 -10.15
N ASP A 72 -12.74 13.15 -11.48
CA ASP A 72 -11.85 12.25 -12.23
C ASP A 72 -10.39 12.46 -11.88
N ALA A 73 -9.94 13.72 -11.72
CA ALA A 73 -8.58 14.03 -11.33
C ALA A 73 -8.28 13.56 -9.90
N LEU A 74 -9.23 13.76 -8.97
CA LEU A 74 -9.12 13.30 -7.59
C LEU A 74 -9.04 11.78 -7.51
N ARG A 75 -9.89 11.07 -8.28
CA ARG A 75 -9.86 9.60 -8.37
C ARG A 75 -8.55 9.10 -8.98
N GLY A 76 -8.07 9.72 -10.05
CA GLY A 76 -6.78 9.40 -10.67
C GLY A 76 -5.61 9.58 -9.69
N LEU A 77 -5.60 10.71 -8.96
CA LEU A 77 -4.59 11.01 -7.95
C LEU A 77 -4.60 10.00 -6.79
N ALA A 78 -5.77 9.68 -6.25
CA ALA A 78 -5.92 8.69 -5.18
C ALA A 78 -5.52 7.29 -5.66
N CYS A 79 -5.94 6.88 -6.84
CA CYS A 79 -5.57 5.60 -7.45
C CYS A 79 -4.04 5.49 -7.60
N PHE A 80 -3.39 6.51 -8.16
CA PHE A 80 -1.93 6.54 -8.30
C PHE A 80 -1.23 6.43 -6.94
N HIS A 81 -1.67 7.21 -5.95
CA HIS A 81 -1.10 7.21 -4.62
C HIS A 81 -1.20 5.85 -3.95
N ILE A 82 -2.38 5.23 -3.98
CA ILE A 82 -2.63 3.91 -3.40
C ILE A 82 -1.79 2.84 -4.09
N VAL A 83 -1.77 2.82 -5.43
CA VAL A 83 -0.95 1.88 -6.20
C VAL A 83 0.54 2.06 -5.89
N ALA A 84 1.00 3.30 -5.70
CA ALA A 84 2.40 3.58 -5.41
C ALA A 84 2.79 3.25 -3.95
N GLN A 85 1.92 3.48 -2.97
CA GLN A 85 2.28 3.45 -1.55
C GLN A 85 1.81 2.22 -0.78
N ILE A 86 0.62 1.68 -1.08
CA ILE A 86 0.08 0.56 -0.30
C ILE A 86 0.69 -0.75 -0.74
N ASN A 87 1.29 -1.45 0.22
CA ASN A 87 1.78 -2.82 0.10
C ASN A 87 0.81 -3.81 0.75
N THR A 88 1.08 -5.09 0.56
CA THR A 88 0.42 -6.17 1.27
C THR A 88 1.47 -6.98 2.04
N ASP A 89 1.16 -7.31 3.29
CA ASP A 89 2.00 -8.16 4.14
C ASP A 89 1.50 -9.62 4.13
N ALA A 90 0.56 -9.95 3.24
CA ALA A 90 0.03 -11.30 3.13
C ALA A 90 1.17 -12.28 2.77
N PRO A 91 1.35 -13.39 3.51
CA PRO A 91 2.44 -14.32 3.27
C PRO A 91 2.27 -15.10 1.96
N LYS A 92 1.02 -15.33 1.51
CA LYS A 92 0.70 -16.01 0.26
C LYS A 92 0.42 -15.02 -0.85
N LEU A 93 1.02 -15.24 -2.03
CA LEU A 93 0.86 -14.39 -3.20
C LEU A 93 -0.63 -14.16 -3.56
N GLU A 94 -1.41 -15.24 -3.62
CA GLU A 94 -2.82 -15.16 -4.01
C GLU A 94 -3.63 -14.28 -3.05
N ASN A 95 -3.37 -14.40 -1.75
CA ASN A 95 -4.04 -13.59 -0.73
C ASN A 95 -3.64 -12.11 -0.87
N GLY A 96 -2.36 -11.85 -1.11
CA GLY A 96 -1.86 -10.49 -1.32
C GLY A 96 -2.47 -9.83 -2.55
N LEU A 97 -2.51 -10.55 -3.67
CA LEU A 97 -3.13 -10.04 -4.90
C LEU A 97 -4.65 -9.87 -4.76
N ALA A 98 -5.34 -10.78 -4.05
CA ALA A 98 -6.77 -10.66 -3.78
C ALA A 98 -7.10 -9.43 -2.90
N LEU A 99 -6.25 -9.12 -1.91
CA LEU A 99 -6.38 -7.91 -1.09
C LEU A 99 -6.21 -6.65 -1.92
N LEU A 100 -5.18 -6.60 -2.78
CA LEU A 100 -4.95 -5.48 -3.68
C LEU A 100 -6.09 -5.32 -4.68
N ASP A 101 -6.58 -6.40 -5.27
CA ASP A 101 -7.72 -6.37 -6.20
C ASP A 101 -8.97 -5.80 -5.53
N SER A 102 -9.28 -6.26 -4.32
CA SER A 102 -10.41 -5.75 -3.53
C SER A 102 -10.26 -4.26 -3.22
N LEU A 103 -9.06 -3.81 -2.83
CA LEU A 103 -8.76 -2.43 -2.54
C LEU A 103 -8.92 -1.53 -3.78
N TYR A 104 -8.30 -1.94 -4.89
CA TYR A 104 -8.39 -1.18 -6.14
C TYR A 104 -9.82 -1.16 -6.70
N GLY A 105 -10.58 -2.24 -6.49
CA GLY A 105 -12.00 -2.30 -6.85
C GLY A 105 -12.83 -1.22 -6.17
N LYS A 106 -12.55 -0.92 -4.91
CA LYS A 106 -13.24 0.15 -4.16
C LYS A 106 -12.91 1.54 -4.69
N ILE A 107 -11.64 1.80 -5.00
CA ILE A 107 -11.20 3.09 -5.55
C ILE A 107 -11.77 3.31 -6.95
N LEU A 108 -11.79 2.25 -7.77
CA LEU A 108 -12.31 2.32 -9.13
C LEU A 108 -13.82 2.50 -9.15
N MET A 109 -14.59 1.93 -8.20
CA MET A 109 -16.05 1.99 -8.14
C MET A 109 -16.73 1.68 -9.48
N ASP A 110 -16.12 0.79 -10.29
CA ASP A 110 -16.46 0.50 -11.69
C ASP A 110 -16.51 1.74 -12.65
N LYS A 111 -16.02 2.90 -12.19
CA LYS A 111 -15.82 4.09 -13.02
C LYS A 111 -14.49 4.00 -13.78
N ASN A 112 -14.37 4.75 -14.86
CA ASN A 112 -13.11 4.86 -15.59
C ASN A 112 -12.14 5.80 -14.87
N LEU A 113 -10.86 5.49 -14.94
CA LEU A 113 -9.80 6.38 -14.51
C LEU A 113 -9.52 7.43 -15.62
N PRO A 114 -9.05 8.63 -15.26
CA PRO A 114 -8.75 9.66 -16.22
C PRO A 114 -7.58 9.24 -17.14
N THR A 115 -7.65 9.65 -18.39
CA THR A 115 -6.64 9.42 -19.42
C THR A 115 -6.17 10.73 -20.02
N GLY A 116 -5.06 10.71 -20.76
CA GLY A 116 -4.48 11.93 -21.35
C GLY A 116 -3.75 12.78 -20.29
N THR A 117 -3.46 14.05 -20.65
CA THR A 117 -2.68 14.98 -19.81
C THR A 117 -3.54 15.98 -19.04
N GLU A 118 -4.76 16.23 -19.47
CA GLU A 118 -5.61 17.31 -18.94
C GLU A 118 -5.82 17.23 -17.42
N TRP A 119 -6.07 16.04 -16.89
CA TRP A 119 -6.25 15.85 -15.47
C TRP A 119 -4.95 16.08 -14.65
N LEU A 120 -3.78 15.78 -15.25
CA LEU A 120 -2.48 16.03 -14.65
C LEU A 120 -2.17 17.53 -14.65
N GLU A 121 -2.42 18.22 -15.77
CA GLU A 121 -2.26 19.67 -15.86
C GLU A 121 -3.17 20.39 -14.86
N HIS A 122 -4.40 19.91 -14.70
CA HIS A 122 -5.32 20.43 -13.68
C HIS A 122 -4.78 20.24 -12.25
N LEU A 123 -4.26 19.07 -11.91
CA LEU A 123 -3.66 18.80 -10.60
C LEU A 123 -2.35 19.61 -10.37
N ASP A 124 -1.56 19.83 -11.40
CA ASP A 124 -0.35 20.66 -11.32
C ASP A 124 -0.69 22.13 -11.09
N LEU A 125 -1.70 22.64 -11.79
CA LEU A 125 -2.26 24.00 -11.58
C LEU A 125 -2.71 24.19 -10.12
N LEU A 126 -3.35 23.18 -9.53
CA LEU A 126 -3.78 23.18 -8.14
C LEU A 126 -2.64 22.83 -7.15
N SER A 127 -1.43 22.63 -7.64
CA SER A 127 -0.27 22.27 -6.83
C SER A 127 -0.40 20.93 -6.10
N ALA A 128 -1.30 20.06 -6.50
CA ALA A 128 -1.44 18.71 -5.95
C ALA A 128 -0.33 17.76 -6.45
N ILE A 129 0.17 17.99 -7.67
CA ILE A 129 1.32 17.29 -8.23
C ILE A 129 2.37 18.28 -8.77
N ARG A 130 3.48 17.73 -9.25
CA ARG A 130 4.46 18.43 -10.08
C ARG A 130 4.77 17.61 -11.31
N LEU A 131 4.50 18.15 -12.48
CA LEU A 131 4.87 17.52 -13.73
C LEU A 131 6.40 17.53 -13.89
N GLY A 132 6.94 16.43 -14.38
CA GLY A 132 8.37 16.31 -14.67
C GLY A 132 8.78 17.24 -15.82
N ILE A 133 9.84 18.05 -15.60
CA ILE A 133 10.30 19.08 -16.54
C ILE A 133 10.76 18.50 -17.89
N ASN A 134 11.07 17.22 -17.95
CA ASN A 134 11.77 16.64 -19.10
C ASN A 134 11.02 15.54 -19.81
N GLY A 135 9.77 15.35 -19.74
CA GLY A 135 8.99 14.41 -20.60
C GLY A 135 9.67 13.05 -21.00
N ILE A 136 10.90 12.83 -20.54
CA ILE A 136 11.80 11.76 -20.97
C ILE A 136 11.66 10.51 -20.09
N ASN A 137 11.18 10.66 -18.84
CA ASN A 137 11.01 9.54 -17.93
C ASN A 137 9.52 9.18 -17.84
N SER A 138 9.15 8.06 -18.42
CA SER A 138 7.89 7.38 -18.12
C SER A 138 8.01 6.62 -16.80
N PHE A 139 6.89 6.34 -16.16
CA PHE A 139 6.87 5.40 -15.05
C PHE A 139 7.29 3.99 -15.53
N LYS A 140 7.91 3.22 -14.65
CA LYS A 140 8.09 1.79 -14.89
C LYS A 140 6.73 1.16 -15.15
N LYS A 141 6.65 0.26 -16.12
CA LYS A 141 5.44 -0.51 -16.36
C LYS A 141 5.10 -1.39 -15.16
N ILE A 142 3.83 -1.76 -15.00
CA ILE A 142 3.37 -2.57 -13.86
C ILE A 142 4.15 -3.88 -13.72
N ASN A 143 4.51 -4.51 -14.84
CA ASN A 143 5.28 -5.75 -14.83
C ASN A 143 6.74 -5.59 -14.34
N GLU A 144 7.26 -4.38 -14.24
CA GLU A 144 8.55 -4.06 -13.63
C GLU A 144 8.37 -3.45 -12.23
N PHE A 145 7.39 -2.57 -12.07
CA PHE A 145 7.14 -1.85 -10.83
C PHE A 145 6.63 -2.76 -9.71
N MET A 146 5.64 -3.62 -10.00
CA MET A 146 5.03 -4.47 -8.97
C MET A 146 5.97 -5.57 -8.45
N PRO A 147 6.80 -6.25 -9.25
CA PRO A 147 7.84 -7.14 -8.73
C PRO A 147 8.80 -6.46 -7.74
N GLU A 148 9.24 -5.23 -8.02
CA GLU A 148 10.10 -4.49 -7.10
C GLU A 148 9.35 -4.14 -5.80
N LYS A 149 8.12 -3.69 -5.91
CA LYS A 149 7.27 -3.29 -4.79
C LYS A 149 6.87 -4.48 -3.91
N LEU A 150 6.57 -5.62 -4.52
CA LEU A 150 6.14 -6.86 -3.87
C LEU A 150 7.29 -7.89 -3.82
N SER A 151 8.52 -7.41 -3.61
CA SER A 151 9.74 -8.20 -3.67
C SER A 151 9.75 -9.40 -2.70
N GLN A 152 8.95 -9.38 -1.65
CA GLN A 152 8.77 -10.53 -0.73
C GLN A 152 8.29 -11.80 -1.44
N TYR A 153 7.62 -11.69 -2.58
CA TYR A 153 7.18 -12.86 -3.37
C TYR A 153 8.25 -13.34 -4.36
N PHE A 154 9.34 -12.59 -4.52
CA PHE A 154 10.44 -12.88 -5.42
C PHE A 154 11.68 -13.42 -4.71
N GLU A 155 11.54 -13.88 -3.48
CA GLU A 155 12.62 -14.61 -2.82
C GLU A 155 12.89 -15.91 -3.58
N CYS A 156 14.17 -16.20 -3.86
CA CYS A 156 14.54 -17.38 -4.66
C CYS A 156 14.09 -18.69 -4.03
N GLY A 157 14.01 -18.74 -2.70
CA GLY A 157 13.80 -19.99 -1.99
C GLY A 157 15.01 -20.93 -2.08
N ILE A 158 14.81 -22.17 -1.67
CA ILE A 158 15.84 -23.23 -1.70
C ILE A 158 15.32 -24.40 -2.54
N LYS A 159 16.16 -24.95 -3.40
CA LYS A 159 15.81 -26.10 -4.26
C LYS A 159 15.32 -27.28 -3.44
N LYS A 160 14.22 -27.90 -3.86
CA LYS A 160 13.58 -29.05 -3.19
C LYS A 160 14.52 -30.22 -2.95
N ASP A 161 15.41 -30.49 -3.92
CA ASP A 161 16.30 -31.64 -3.90
C ASP A 161 17.71 -31.30 -3.38
N SER A 162 17.90 -30.11 -2.77
CA SER A 162 19.19 -29.73 -2.21
C SER A 162 19.44 -30.32 -0.82
N ASP A 163 20.70 -30.58 -0.51
CA ASP A 163 21.11 -31.00 0.83
C ASP A 163 20.77 -29.98 1.90
N ASP A 164 20.73 -28.70 1.52
CA ASP A 164 20.45 -27.58 2.45
C ASP A 164 19.02 -27.61 2.95
N ILE A 165 18.05 -27.89 2.08
CA ILE A 165 16.65 -28.04 2.53
C ILE A 165 16.45 -29.24 3.42
N GLN A 166 17.18 -30.35 3.17
CA GLN A 166 17.11 -31.55 4.00
C GLN A 166 17.71 -31.28 5.38
N LYS A 167 18.86 -30.58 5.47
CA LYS A 167 19.48 -30.16 6.72
C LYS A 167 18.52 -29.29 7.54
N LEU A 168 17.93 -28.25 6.91
CA LEU A 168 16.97 -27.36 7.56
C LEU A 168 15.75 -28.11 8.10
N LYS A 169 15.15 -29.02 7.31
CA LYS A 169 14.02 -29.83 7.74
C LYS A 169 14.36 -30.74 8.94
N ASN A 170 15.56 -31.34 8.92
CA ASN A 170 16.04 -32.15 10.02
C ASN A 170 16.27 -31.31 11.30
N GLU A 171 16.87 -30.12 11.14
CA GLU A 171 17.12 -29.18 12.25
C GLU A 171 15.80 -28.70 12.86
N PHE A 172 14.80 -28.35 12.04
CA PHE A 172 13.45 -27.99 12.49
C PHE A 172 12.81 -29.14 13.26
N SER A 173 12.79 -30.36 12.67
CA SER A 173 12.20 -31.54 13.30
C SER A 173 12.85 -31.88 14.66
N SER A 174 14.20 -31.84 14.72
CA SER A 174 14.95 -32.17 15.94
C SER A 174 14.74 -31.15 17.07
N ASN A 175 14.33 -29.93 16.73
CA ASN A 175 14.08 -28.86 17.70
C ASN A 175 12.58 -28.59 17.93
N GLY A 176 11.69 -29.47 17.46
CA GLY A 176 10.25 -29.35 17.66
C GLY A 176 9.61 -28.19 16.88
N LEU A 177 10.30 -27.69 15.84
CA LEU A 177 9.75 -26.70 14.89
C LEU A 177 8.95 -27.37 13.79
N PRO A 178 7.89 -26.72 13.30
CA PRO A 178 7.00 -27.32 12.31
C PRO A 178 7.66 -27.40 10.91
N VAL A 179 7.75 -28.59 10.35
CA VAL A 179 8.34 -28.82 9.02
C VAL A 179 7.36 -28.48 7.88
N ASN A 180 6.07 -28.40 8.17
CA ASN A 180 5.03 -28.02 7.20
C ASN A 180 5.06 -26.55 6.80
N CYS A 181 5.88 -25.71 7.46
CA CYS A 181 6.12 -24.33 7.03
C CYS A 181 7.00 -24.23 5.75
N PHE A 182 7.68 -25.30 5.34
CA PHE A 182 8.36 -25.34 4.05
C PHE A 182 7.35 -25.65 2.96
N ILE A 183 6.81 -24.60 2.32
CA ILE A 183 5.83 -24.74 1.25
C ILE A 183 6.47 -24.58 -0.12
N GLN A 184 5.80 -25.10 -1.15
CA GLN A 184 6.23 -24.90 -2.53
C GLN A 184 6.18 -23.42 -2.89
N HIS A 185 7.25 -22.93 -3.54
CA HIS A 185 7.32 -21.55 -4.00
C HIS A 185 6.25 -21.28 -5.09
N PRO A 186 5.40 -20.26 -4.94
CA PRO A 186 4.30 -20.02 -5.88
C PRO A 186 4.77 -19.64 -7.27
N LEU A 187 5.92 -18.93 -7.38
CA LEU A 187 6.48 -18.47 -8.66
C LEU A 187 7.54 -19.40 -9.24
N ASN A 188 8.04 -20.37 -8.47
CA ASN A 188 9.06 -21.33 -8.91
C ASN A 188 8.82 -22.70 -8.27
N ALA A 189 8.15 -23.59 -9.00
CA ALA A 189 7.71 -24.89 -8.48
C ALA A 189 8.86 -25.82 -8.03
N ASP A 190 10.10 -25.56 -8.42
CA ASP A 190 11.26 -26.39 -8.07
C ASP A 190 11.87 -26.01 -6.70
N ASN A 191 11.40 -24.92 -6.09
CA ASN A 191 11.92 -24.41 -4.84
C ASN A 191 10.89 -24.49 -3.71
N PHE A 192 11.38 -24.51 -2.48
CA PHE A 192 10.61 -24.24 -1.26
C PHE A 192 10.83 -22.81 -0.77
N ILE A 193 9.82 -22.24 -0.13
CA ILE A 193 9.90 -21.03 0.70
C ILE A 193 9.38 -21.33 2.10
N LEU A 194 9.64 -20.41 3.04
CA LEU A 194 9.11 -20.47 4.39
C LEU A 194 7.78 -19.70 4.49
N ASP A 195 6.71 -20.41 4.90
CA ASP A 195 5.40 -19.82 5.22
C ASP A 195 5.31 -19.56 6.72
N ILE A 196 6.06 -18.56 7.20
CA ILE A 196 6.08 -18.11 8.59
C ILE A 196 6.07 -16.59 8.64
N PRO A 197 5.55 -15.99 9.72
CA PRO A 197 5.66 -14.55 9.93
C PRO A 197 7.13 -14.12 9.95
N ARG A 198 7.49 -13.11 9.14
CA ARG A 198 8.88 -12.67 8.98
C ARG A 198 9.45 -11.88 10.15
N MET A 199 8.64 -11.55 11.14
CA MET A 199 9.06 -10.90 12.39
C MET A 199 9.11 -11.91 13.52
N VAL A 200 10.30 -12.40 13.83
CA VAL A 200 10.58 -13.20 15.04
C VAL A 200 10.78 -12.25 16.22
N ASN A 201 9.88 -11.30 16.43
CA ASN A 201 9.99 -10.36 17.54
C ASN A 201 9.21 -10.80 18.77
N ASP A 202 8.30 -11.75 18.62
CA ASP A 202 7.45 -12.21 19.68
C ASP A 202 7.71 -13.67 20.02
N ALA A 203 7.40 -14.05 21.24
CA ALA A 203 7.68 -15.34 21.83
C ALA A 203 6.96 -16.53 21.16
N CYS A 204 6.33 -16.36 19.99
CA CYS A 204 5.57 -17.44 19.35
C CYS A 204 5.56 -17.33 17.81
N ILE A 205 5.42 -18.49 17.15
CA ILE A 205 5.04 -18.60 15.72
C ILE A 205 3.55 -18.86 15.64
N THR A 206 2.84 -18.13 14.78
CA THR A 206 1.45 -18.41 14.47
C THR A 206 1.36 -19.17 13.15
N LEU A 207 0.83 -20.37 13.15
CA LEU A 207 0.65 -21.21 11.99
C LEU A 207 -0.83 -21.36 11.66
N ASN A 208 -1.15 -21.33 10.37
CA ASN A 208 -2.46 -21.69 9.86
C ASN A 208 -2.56 -23.21 9.75
N GLN A 209 -3.40 -23.83 10.54
CA GLN A 209 -3.73 -25.25 10.45
C GLN A 209 -5.22 -25.40 10.12
N GLY A 210 -5.54 -25.43 8.82
CA GLY A 210 -6.94 -25.44 8.37
C GLY A 210 -7.64 -24.11 8.69
N ASN A 211 -8.72 -24.16 9.48
CA ASN A 211 -9.49 -22.98 9.91
C ASN A 211 -9.03 -22.41 11.26
N SER A 212 -7.93 -22.88 11.84
CA SER A 212 -7.45 -22.47 13.16
C SER A 212 -6.06 -21.88 13.09
N LEU A 213 -5.84 -20.79 13.86
CA LEU A 213 -4.54 -20.21 14.12
C LEU A 213 -3.96 -20.87 15.38
N ILE A 214 -2.79 -21.50 15.27
CA ILE A 214 -2.08 -22.08 16.40
C ILE A 214 -0.83 -21.26 16.65
N SER A 215 -0.70 -20.73 17.88
CA SER A 215 0.50 -20.04 18.34
C SER A 215 1.39 -20.99 19.10
N ILE A 216 2.62 -21.17 18.65
CA ILE A 216 3.64 -22.02 19.28
C ILE A 216 4.65 -21.08 19.95
N PRO A 217 4.78 -21.12 21.29
CA PRO A 217 5.80 -20.36 21.99
C PRO A 217 7.20 -20.87 21.63
N LEU A 218 8.13 -19.97 21.40
CA LEU A 218 9.51 -20.26 20.99
C LEU A 218 10.48 -20.02 22.14
N ASN A 219 11.41 -20.97 22.35
CA ASN A 219 12.61 -20.75 23.16
C ASN A 219 13.70 -20.05 22.32
N GLU A 220 14.76 -19.56 22.98
CA GLU A 220 15.84 -18.80 22.30
C GLU A 220 16.56 -19.63 21.23
N GLN A 221 16.78 -20.94 21.45
CA GLN A 221 17.39 -21.81 20.47
C GLN A 221 16.51 -21.95 19.19
N GLN A 222 15.20 -22.08 19.38
CA GLN A 222 14.23 -22.16 18.26
C GLN A 222 14.17 -20.84 17.48
N LYS A 223 14.26 -19.69 18.18
CA LYS A 223 14.33 -18.37 17.53
C LYS A 223 15.59 -18.23 16.67
N ASP A 224 16.75 -18.65 17.18
CA ASP A 224 18.00 -18.61 16.43
C ASP A 224 17.97 -19.48 15.16
N ILE A 225 17.43 -20.71 15.27
CA ILE A 225 17.26 -21.61 14.13
C ILE A 225 16.33 -20.99 13.10
N LEU A 226 15.22 -20.42 13.55
CA LEU A 226 14.25 -19.79 12.70
C LEU A 226 14.82 -18.57 11.97
N GLN A 227 15.56 -17.71 12.67
CA GLN A 227 16.20 -16.54 12.10
C GLN A 227 17.23 -16.93 11.03
N LYS A 228 18.07 -17.94 11.32
CA LYS A 228 19.03 -18.47 10.33
C LYS A 228 18.31 -19.02 9.08
N ALA A 229 17.22 -19.74 9.30
CA ALA A 229 16.40 -20.21 8.19
C ALA A 229 15.86 -19.05 7.37
N ILE A 230 15.20 -18.06 7.99
CA ILE A 230 14.69 -16.86 7.32
C ILE A 230 15.81 -16.19 6.51
N ASP A 231 16.99 -16.00 7.09
CA ASP A 231 18.11 -15.33 6.40
C ASP A 231 18.60 -16.13 5.19
N SER A 232 18.52 -17.45 5.21
CA SER A 232 18.90 -18.30 4.07
C SER A 232 17.93 -18.22 2.87
N PHE A 233 16.69 -17.75 3.10
CA PHE A 233 15.68 -17.60 2.05
C PHE A 233 15.59 -16.18 1.47
N LYS A 234 16.27 -15.20 2.06
CA LYS A 234 16.14 -13.76 1.73
C LYS A 234 16.73 -13.33 0.38
N THR A 235 17.38 -14.22 -0.37
CA THR A 235 17.89 -13.84 -1.69
C THR A 235 16.73 -13.55 -2.63
N ILE A 236 16.68 -12.32 -3.16
CA ILE A 236 15.63 -11.85 -4.08
C ILE A 236 16.17 -11.86 -5.51
N ASP A 237 15.43 -12.46 -6.44
CA ASP A 237 15.75 -12.42 -7.88
C ASP A 237 14.62 -11.76 -8.69
N LEU A 238 14.65 -10.43 -8.75
CA LEU A 238 13.74 -9.64 -9.56
C LEU A 238 13.98 -9.75 -11.08
N LYS A 239 15.11 -10.36 -11.49
CA LYS A 239 15.48 -10.53 -12.91
C LYS A 239 15.04 -11.88 -13.48
N SER A 240 14.52 -12.78 -12.65
CA SER A 240 14.02 -14.06 -13.08
C SER A 240 12.82 -13.90 -14.03
N GLU A 241 13.03 -14.13 -15.32
CA GLU A 241 11.97 -14.09 -16.33
C GLU A 241 10.86 -15.09 -16.03
N VAL A 242 11.20 -16.26 -15.49
CA VAL A 242 10.26 -17.32 -15.12
C VAL A 242 9.33 -16.83 -14.01
N MET A 243 9.90 -16.24 -12.94
CA MET A 243 9.13 -15.74 -11.81
C MET A 243 8.27 -14.53 -12.20
N ASN A 244 8.83 -13.60 -12.98
CA ASN A 244 8.08 -12.44 -13.49
C ASN A 244 6.90 -12.86 -14.38
N LYS A 245 7.12 -13.79 -15.32
CA LYS A 245 6.05 -14.32 -16.14
C LYS A 245 4.95 -14.96 -15.29
N LYS A 246 5.35 -15.80 -14.34
CA LYS A 246 4.40 -16.48 -13.45
C LYS A 246 3.63 -15.50 -12.56
N PHE A 247 4.30 -14.48 -12.02
CA PHE A 247 3.65 -13.42 -11.27
C PHE A 247 2.59 -12.69 -12.10
N MET A 248 2.89 -12.36 -13.35
CA MET A 248 1.91 -11.71 -14.23
C MET A 248 0.76 -12.64 -14.63
N GLU A 249 0.97 -13.95 -14.70
CA GLU A 249 -0.12 -14.91 -14.86
C GLU A 249 -1.08 -14.86 -13.66
N TYR A 250 -0.57 -14.82 -12.41
CA TYR A 250 -1.40 -14.62 -11.21
C TYR A 250 -2.10 -13.26 -11.22
N TRP A 251 -1.38 -12.17 -11.52
CA TRP A 251 -1.91 -10.81 -11.64
C TRP A 251 -3.12 -10.75 -12.58
N ASN A 252 -2.99 -11.39 -13.72
CA ASN A 252 -4.02 -11.40 -14.77
C ASN A 252 -5.28 -12.22 -14.42
N ASN A 253 -5.31 -12.91 -13.29
CA ASN A 253 -6.54 -13.57 -12.80
C ASN A 253 -7.49 -12.60 -12.07
N TYR A 254 -7.06 -11.36 -11.81
CA TYR A 254 -7.80 -10.38 -11.04
C TYR A 254 -8.26 -9.19 -11.90
N LYS A 255 -9.57 -8.92 -11.85
CA LYS A 255 -10.24 -7.91 -12.71
C LYS A 255 -9.68 -6.51 -12.52
N TYR A 256 -9.55 -6.08 -11.28
CA TYR A 256 -9.14 -4.70 -10.99
C TYR A 256 -7.63 -4.51 -11.10
N LEU A 257 -6.84 -5.54 -10.84
CA LEU A 257 -5.41 -5.51 -11.10
C LEU A 257 -5.11 -5.33 -12.60
N GLN A 258 -5.85 -6.00 -13.49
CA GLN A 258 -5.75 -5.80 -14.94
C GLN A 258 -6.13 -4.36 -15.35
N LYS A 259 -7.24 -3.83 -14.79
CA LYS A 259 -7.68 -2.45 -15.09
C LYS A 259 -6.60 -1.43 -14.68
N ILE A 260 -6.02 -1.61 -13.48
CA ILE A 260 -4.93 -0.77 -12.98
C ILE A 260 -3.70 -0.87 -13.88
N GLN A 261 -3.33 -2.07 -14.32
CA GLN A 261 -2.19 -2.24 -15.22
C GLN A 261 -2.37 -1.46 -16.52
N VAL A 262 -3.52 -1.61 -17.18
CA VAL A 262 -3.81 -0.91 -18.43
C VAL A 262 -3.73 0.60 -18.22
N TRP A 263 -4.32 1.11 -17.15
CA TRP A 263 -4.30 2.54 -16.85
C TRP A 263 -2.90 3.05 -16.50
N TRP A 264 -2.21 2.39 -15.57
CA TRP A 264 -0.85 2.76 -15.14
C TRP A 264 0.14 2.76 -16.30
N ASP A 265 0.06 1.72 -17.13
CA ASP A 265 0.92 1.58 -18.30
C ASP A 265 0.62 2.61 -19.41
N SER A 266 -0.54 3.27 -19.34
CA SER A 266 -0.94 4.35 -20.26
C SER A 266 -0.65 5.76 -19.73
N LEU A 267 -0.09 5.91 -18.51
CA LEU A 267 0.24 7.23 -17.95
C LEU A 267 1.17 7.99 -18.90
N PRO A 268 0.82 9.24 -19.30
CA PRO A 268 1.48 9.91 -20.42
C PRO A 268 2.85 10.47 -20.07
N CYS A 269 3.09 10.80 -18.79
CA CYS A 269 4.33 11.42 -18.33
C CYS A 269 4.59 11.12 -16.87
N HIS A 270 5.84 11.30 -16.46
CA HIS A 270 6.23 11.23 -15.04
C HIS A 270 5.78 12.48 -14.29
N PHE A 271 5.27 12.30 -13.09
CA PHE A 271 4.93 13.35 -12.14
C PHE A 271 5.26 12.91 -10.71
N SER A 272 5.36 13.86 -9.81
CA SER A 272 5.48 13.61 -8.37
C SER A 272 4.29 14.20 -7.62
N ILE A 273 3.79 13.47 -6.62
CA ILE A 273 2.73 13.97 -5.74
C ILE A 273 3.33 14.90 -4.70
N THR A 274 2.72 16.06 -4.49
CA THR A 274 3.08 17.02 -3.43
C THR A 274 2.41 16.64 -2.11
N GLN A 275 2.77 17.32 -1.01
CA GLN A 275 2.07 17.17 0.27
C GLN A 275 0.57 17.52 0.18
N VAL A 276 0.19 18.45 -0.70
CA VAL A 276 -1.21 18.77 -0.99
C VAL A 276 -1.90 17.58 -1.65
N GLY A 277 -1.27 17.00 -2.65
CA GLY A 277 -1.80 15.83 -3.34
C GLY A 277 -1.87 14.58 -2.45
N VAL A 278 -0.88 14.36 -1.60
CA VAL A 278 -0.91 13.26 -0.59
C VAL A 278 -2.10 13.44 0.35
N ALA A 279 -2.32 14.65 0.87
CA ALA A 279 -3.45 14.93 1.75
C ALA A 279 -4.80 14.66 1.07
N LEU A 280 -4.98 15.16 -0.16
CA LEU A 280 -6.19 14.92 -0.96
C LEU A 280 -6.40 13.44 -1.27
N ALA A 281 -5.37 12.76 -1.74
CA ALA A 281 -5.44 11.35 -2.10
C ALA A 281 -5.82 10.46 -0.92
N ASN A 282 -5.18 10.68 0.25
CA ASN A 282 -5.49 9.95 1.47
C ASN A 282 -6.93 10.21 1.94
N ALA A 283 -7.32 11.49 2.03
CA ALA A 283 -8.67 11.84 2.48
C ALA A 283 -9.72 11.20 1.58
N TYR A 284 -9.61 11.35 0.27
CA TYR A 284 -10.55 10.74 -0.68
C TYR A 284 -10.55 9.20 -0.58
N ALA A 285 -9.39 8.57 -0.52
CA ALA A 285 -9.32 7.11 -0.41
C ALA A 285 -9.96 6.61 0.89
N HIS A 286 -9.80 7.33 2.00
CA HIS A 286 -10.37 6.99 3.30
C HIS A 286 -11.90 7.13 3.32
N THR A 287 -12.48 8.08 2.57
CA THR A 287 -13.95 8.16 2.40
C THR A 287 -14.50 6.92 1.68
N LEU A 288 -13.74 6.30 0.78
CA LEU A 288 -14.15 5.08 0.06
C LEU A 288 -14.00 3.80 0.90
N ASP A 289 -12.97 3.74 1.73
CA ASP A 289 -12.73 2.63 2.66
C ASP A 289 -11.89 3.11 3.86
N ASN A 290 -12.50 3.19 5.03
CA ASN A 290 -11.86 3.63 6.27
C ASN A 290 -10.74 2.71 6.78
N ARG A 291 -10.57 1.53 6.15
CA ARG A 291 -9.46 0.60 6.44
C ARG A 291 -8.18 0.97 5.67
N ILE A 292 -8.26 1.87 4.69
CA ILE A 292 -7.08 2.38 4.00
C ILE A 292 -6.25 3.17 4.99
N PRO A 293 -4.99 2.78 5.25
CA PRO A 293 -4.17 3.50 6.21
C PRO A 293 -3.87 4.91 5.71
N CYS A 294 -3.89 5.89 6.62
CA CYS A 294 -3.40 7.22 6.32
C CYS A 294 -1.88 7.16 6.13
N ILE A 295 -1.42 7.43 4.93
CA ILE A 295 -0.01 7.41 4.55
C ILE A 295 0.45 8.85 4.39
N TYR A 296 1.04 9.39 5.46
CA TYR A 296 1.64 10.72 5.47
C TYR A 296 3.14 10.65 5.63
#